data_4b711ff2da97343f6772309eb5ea28ae
#
_entry.id   4b711ff2da97343f6772309eb5ea28ae
#
_cell.length_a   1.000
_cell.length_b   1.000
_cell.length_c   1.000
_cell.angle_alpha   90.00
_cell.angle_beta   90.00
_cell.angle_gamma   90.00
#
_symmetry.space_group_name_H-M   'P 1'
#
loop_
_entity.id
_entity.type
_entity.pdbx_description
1 polymer ?
#
loop_
_entity_poly.entity_id
_entity_poly.type
_entity_poly.pdbx_seq_one_letter_code
_entity_poly.pdbx_strand_id
1 'polypeptide(L)'
;MEILRPSSVEQLATPAGGGVIVHGGTEVVPLLREGLLKAERLIDVRSIVPRGIHEGVIGAGTTLAELEVEPSVPGALREACRLASSPQLRNMGSLGGNLLQATRCWYWRLGYPCRLHGGDRCHARDGEHREHAIFANEFCASAHPSDIAAALVALGGRLRTNRRELAVEELYRLPDEGDRSTTTLEDGELMLEVELPPVEASAYLKAMDRKRWSFPQVGVAAARHADGSVRIALAGVAPIPWRIDGIEALDAATPLPRTEWKVPLARTLVRRALAALG
;
A
#
# COMPACT_ATOMS: atom_id res chain seq x y z
N MET A 1 -4.74 21.20 -18.82
CA MET A 1 -3.97 20.04 -18.33
C MET A 1 -3.33 19.34 -19.51
N GLU A 2 -2.03 19.26 -19.55
CA GLU A 2 -1.25 18.59 -20.58
C GLU A 2 -1.08 17.10 -20.26
N ILE A 3 -0.99 16.23 -21.27
CA ILE A 3 -0.67 14.80 -21.07
C ILE A 3 0.63 14.49 -21.82
N LEU A 4 1.66 14.14 -21.08
CA LEU A 4 2.93 13.67 -21.61
C LEU A 4 2.93 12.13 -21.67
N ARG A 5 3.52 11.59 -22.73
CA ARG A 5 3.74 10.14 -22.91
C ARG A 5 5.20 9.92 -23.24
N PRO A 6 6.05 9.74 -22.22
CA PRO A 6 7.46 9.45 -22.42
C PRO A 6 7.64 8.11 -23.15
N SER A 7 8.65 8.01 -23.99
CA SER A 7 9.02 6.79 -24.70
C SER A 7 10.08 5.98 -23.98
N SER A 8 10.72 6.53 -22.95
CA SER A 8 11.66 5.82 -22.10
C SER A 8 11.67 6.40 -20.67
N VAL A 9 12.25 5.63 -19.74
CA VAL A 9 12.37 6.02 -18.33
C VAL A 9 13.31 7.21 -18.16
N GLU A 10 14.35 7.31 -18.98
CA GLU A 10 15.34 8.40 -18.95
C GLU A 10 14.69 9.77 -19.20
N GLN A 11 13.61 9.82 -19.98
CA GLN A 11 12.86 11.05 -20.23
C GLN A 11 12.15 11.60 -18.98
N LEU A 12 11.98 10.78 -17.93
CA LEU A 12 11.45 11.23 -16.63
C LEU A 12 12.51 11.92 -15.77
N ALA A 13 13.80 11.64 -16.01
CA ALA A 13 14.92 12.16 -15.22
C ALA A 13 15.11 13.68 -15.36
N THR A 14 14.46 14.32 -16.32
CA THR A 14 14.45 15.78 -16.47
C THR A 14 13.20 16.32 -15.79
N PRO A 15 13.31 16.95 -14.61
CA PRO A 15 12.16 17.60 -13.97
C PRO A 15 11.79 18.87 -14.74
N ALA A 16 11.18 18.73 -15.90
CA ALA A 16 10.51 19.82 -16.57
C ALA A 16 9.20 20.11 -15.84
N GLY A 17 9.30 20.77 -14.68
CA GLY A 17 8.19 21.43 -13.99
C GLY A 17 7.00 20.52 -13.66
N GLY A 18 7.08 19.79 -12.52
CA GLY A 18 5.93 19.31 -11.75
C GLY A 18 4.82 18.60 -12.53
N GLY A 19 4.99 17.30 -12.81
CA GLY A 19 3.92 16.48 -13.39
C GLY A 19 3.50 15.35 -12.44
N VAL A 20 2.25 14.92 -12.53
CA VAL A 20 1.73 13.78 -11.77
C VAL A 20 1.83 12.52 -12.63
N ILE A 21 2.53 11.51 -12.11
CA ILE A 21 2.66 10.20 -12.75
C ILE A 21 1.31 9.48 -12.70
N VAL A 22 0.86 8.96 -13.84
CA VAL A 22 -0.37 8.17 -13.95
C VAL A 22 -0.13 6.89 -14.75
N HIS A 23 -0.63 5.77 -14.22
CA HIS A 23 -0.70 4.49 -14.92
C HIS A 23 -2.17 4.12 -15.18
N GLY A 24 -2.83 3.37 -14.32
CA GLY A 24 -4.23 2.96 -14.46
C GLY A 24 -5.27 4.04 -14.12
N GLY A 25 -4.86 5.15 -13.51
CA GLY A 25 -5.72 6.29 -13.18
C GLY A 25 -6.70 6.07 -12.02
N THR A 26 -6.75 4.87 -11.44
CA THR A 26 -7.73 4.50 -10.40
C THR A 26 -7.60 5.26 -9.09
N GLU A 27 -6.48 5.92 -8.86
CA GLU A 27 -6.23 6.84 -7.73
C GLU A 27 -6.15 8.30 -8.21
N VAL A 28 -5.34 8.58 -9.22
CA VAL A 28 -5.06 9.95 -9.68
C VAL A 28 -6.32 10.64 -10.18
N VAL A 29 -7.16 9.95 -10.98
CA VAL A 29 -8.37 10.56 -11.54
C VAL A 29 -9.40 10.95 -10.45
N PRO A 30 -9.74 10.10 -9.48
CA PRO A 30 -10.56 10.52 -8.34
C PRO A 30 -9.99 11.73 -7.58
N LEU A 31 -8.69 11.74 -7.27
CA LEU A 31 -8.05 12.85 -6.54
C LEU A 31 -8.13 14.19 -7.31
N LEU A 32 -7.96 14.16 -8.63
CA LEU A 32 -8.13 15.34 -9.50
C LEU A 32 -9.58 15.83 -9.49
N ARG A 33 -10.55 14.92 -9.59
CA ARG A 33 -11.99 15.25 -9.59
C ARG A 33 -12.45 15.83 -8.27
N GLU A 34 -11.89 15.36 -7.15
CA GLU A 34 -12.18 15.82 -5.80
C GLU A 34 -11.41 17.10 -5.44
N GLY A 35 -10.51 17.57 -6.32
CA GLY A 35 -9.69 18.76 -6.08
C GLY A 35 -8.59 18.58 -5.03
N LEU A 36 -8.33 17.33 -4.62
CA LEU A 36 -7.28 16.98 -3.65
C LEU A 36 -5.89 16.91 -4.28
N LEU A 37 -5.84 16.71 -5.58
CA LEU A 37 -4.64 16.74 -6.38
C LEU A 37 -4.79 17.83 -7.45
N LYS A 38 -3.79 18.70 -7.54
CA LYS A 38 -3.71 19.70 -8.60
C LYS A 38 -2.55 19.35 -9.52
N ALA A 39 -2.80 19.28 -10.81
CA ALA A 39 -1.79 19.00 -11.79
C ALA A 39 -2.03 19.84 -13.07
N GLU A 40 -0.99 20.54 -13.52
CA GLU A 40 -0.96 21.16 -14.83
C GLU A 40 -0.65 20.12 -15.91
N ARG A 41 0.08 19.07 -15.52
CA ARG A 41 0.59 18.02 -16.41
C ARG A 41 0.41 16.63 -15.80
N LEU A 42 -0.06 15.68 -16.61
CA LEU A 42 -0.04 14.25 -16.31
C LEU A 42 1.04 13.54 -17.13
N ILE A 43 1.76 12.63 -16.50
CA ILE A 43 2.79 11.80 -17.15
C ILE A 43 2.27 10.36 -17.21
N ASP A 44 1.82 9.98 -18.39
CA ASP A 44 1.30 8.63 -18.68
C ASP A 44 2.47 7.67 -18.87
N VAL A 45 2.71 6.82 -17.88
CA VAL A 45 3.87 5.91 -17.85
C VAL A 45 3.56 4.49 -18.35
N ARG A 46 2.38 4.23 -18.89
CA ARG A 46 1.95 2.88 -19.30
C ARG A 46 2.85 2.21 -20.32
N SER A 47 3.49 2.99 -21.18
CA SER A 47 4.39 2.49 -22.24
C SER A 47 5.81 2.20 -21.77
N ILE A 48 6.22 2.71 -20.59
CA ILE A 48 7.60 2.65 -20.11
C ILE A 48 7.78 1.85 -18.82
N VAL A 49 6.68 1.60 -18.09
CA VAL A 49 6.73 0.77 -16.89
C VAL A 49 6.57 -0.71 -17.28
N PRO A 50 7.49 -1.59 -16.86
CA PRO A 50 7.38 -3.02 -17.11
C PRO A 50 6.06 -3.61 -16.64
N ARG A 51 5.52 -4.56 -17.40
CA ARG A 51 4.30 -5.32 -17.11
C ARG A 51 4.54 -6.80 -17.35
N GLY A 52 3.93 -7.64 -16.56
CA GLY A 52 4.05 -9.08 -16.62
C GLY A 52 4.80 -9.64 -15.41
N ILE A 53 4.95 -10.97 -15.39
CA ILE A 53 5.54 -11.72 -14.30
C ILE A 53 6.51 -12.72 -14.88
N HIS A 54 7.77 -12.68 -14.47
CA HIS A 54 8.83 -13.54 -14.95
C HIS A 54 9.77 -13.92 -13.80
N GLU A 55 9.93 -15.22 -13.52
CA GLU A 55 10.91 -15.74 -12.56
C GLU A 55 10.92 -15.05 -11.19
N GLY A 56 9.75 -14.76 -10.65
CA GLY A 56 9.59 -14.08 -9.35
C GLY A 56 9.66 -12.55 -9.42
N VAL A 57 9.94 -11.97 -10.60
CA VAL A 57 9.93 -10.52 -10.83
C VAL A 57 8.57 -10.10 -11.40
N ILE A 58 7.97 -9.09 -10.82
CA ILE A 58 6.67 -8.54 -11.19
C ILE A 58 6.86 -7.10 -11.66
N GLY A 59 6.54 -6.80 -12.91
CA GLY A 59 6.54 -5.43 -13.42
C GLY A 59 5.52 -4.55 -12.68
N ALA A 60 5.90 -3.32 -12.32
CA ALA A 60 5.03 -2.41 -11.56
C ALA A 60 3.77 -1.98 -12.33
N GLY A 61 3.75 -2.13 -13.65
CA GLY A 61 2.58 -1.93 -14.51
C GLY A 61 1.61 -3.12 -14.56
N THR A 62 1.95 -4.27 -13.95
CA THR A 62 1.08 -5.45 -13.90
C THR A 62 -0.19 -5.11 -13.12
N THR A 63 -1.35 -5.47 -13.67
CA THR A 63 -2.63 -5.18 -13.04
C THR A 63 -2.92 -6.13 -11.88
N LEU A 64 -3.72 -5.69 -10.93
CA LEU A 64 -4.15 -6.55 -9.80
C LEU A 64 -4.95 -7.75 -10.29
N ALA A 65 -5.67 -7.63 -11.42
CA ALA A 65 -6.41 -8.74 -12.02
C ALA A 65 -5.48 -9.83 -12.59
N GLU A 66 -4.36 -9.44 -13.19
CA GLU A 66 -3.34 -10.39 -13.64
C GLU A 66 -2.67 -11.12 -12.46
N LEU A 67 -2.32 -10.38 -11.40
CA LEU A 67 -1.73 -10.96 -10.19
C LEU A 67 -2.67 -11.91 -9.45
N GLU A 68 -3.97 -11.63 -9.45
CA GLU A 68 -4.99 -12.46 -8.79
C GLU A 68 -5.03 -13.89 -9.33
N VAL A 69 -4.83 -14.06 -10.63
CA VAL A 69 -5.02 -15.34 -11.32
C VAL A 69 -3.73 -16.07 -11.67
N GLU A 70 -2.58 -15.44 -11.50
CA GLU A 70 -1.28 -16.00 -11.90
C GLU A 70 -0.78 -17.05 -10.88
N PRO A 71 -0.69 -18.33 -11.25
CA PRO A 71 -0.31 -19.39 -10.31
C PRO A 71 1.10 -19.27 -9.72
N SER A 72 2.03 -18.65 -10.44
CA SER A 72 3.43 -18.45 -9.99
C SER A 72 3.53 -17.39 -8.87
N VAL A 73 2.50 -16.56 -8.67
CA VAL A 73 2.45 -15.57 -7.60
C VAL A 73 2.07 -16.24 -6.27
N PRO A 74 2.79 -15.93 -5.15
CA PRO A 74 2.47 -16.48 -3.84
C PRO A 74 1.02 -16.26 -3.41
N GLY A 75 0.44 -17.24 -2.72
CA GLY A 75 -0.98 -17.25 -2.32
C GLY A 75 -1.44 -16.01 -1.56
N ALA A 76 -0.58 -15.48 -0.68
CA ALA A 76 -0.89 -14.24 0.06
C ALA A 76 -1.09 -13.04 -0.88
N LEU A 77 -0.26 -12.88 -1.91
CA LEU A 77 -0.38 -11.76 -2.85
C LEU A 77 -1.58 -11.93 -3.77
N ARG A 78 -1.85 -13.14 -4.27
CA ARG A 78 -3.06 -13.42 -5.07
C ARG A 78 -4.33 -13.10 -4.29
N GLU A 79 -4.41 -13.56 -3.05
CA GLU A 79 -5.58 -13.31 -2.19
C GLU A 79 -5.73 -11.82 -1.84
N ALA A 80 -4.63 -11.12 -1.54
CA ALA A 80 -4.64 -9.68 -1.32
C ALA A 80 -5.18 -8.93 -2.55
N CYS A 81 -4.76 -9.30 -3.77
CA CYS A 81 -5.28 -8.74 -5.02
C CYS A 81 -6.78 -9.02 -5.17
N ARG A 82 -7.22 -10.26 -4.94
CA ARG A 82 -8.62 -10.68 -5.04
C ARG A 82 -9.55 -9.89 -4.13
N LEU A 83 -9.07 -9.52 -2.94
CA LEU A 83 -9.85 -8.81 -1.92
C LEU A 83 -9.71 -7.28 -1.98
N ALA A 84 -8.81 -6.74 -2.80
CA ALA A 84 -8.44 -5.33 -2.76
C ALA A 84 -9.55 -4.36 -3.24
N SER A 85 -10.21 -4.65 -4.34
CA SER A 85 -11.19 -3.73 -4.95
C SER A 85 -12.17 -4.48 -5.85
N SER A 86 -13.03 -3.74 -6.58
CA SER A 86 -13.91 -4.35 -7.58
C SER A 86 -13.12 -4.92 -8.76
N PRO A 87 -13.64 -5.93 -9.48
CA PRO A 87 -13.00 -6.48 -10.67
C PRO A 87 -12.63 -5.42 -11.71
N GLN A 88 -13.50 -4.43 -11.93
CA GLN A 88 -13.26 -3.33 -12.86
C GLN A 88 -12.05 -2.48 -12.45
N LEU A 89 -11.93 -2.17 -11.17
CA LEU A 89 -10.77 -1.44 -10.66
C LEU A 89 -9.49 -2.28 -10.72
N ARG A 90 -9.56 -3.59 -10.45
CA ARG A 90 -8.39 -4.48 -10.55
C ARG A 90 -7.86 -4.61 -11.98
N ASN A 91 -8.75 -4.55 -12.99
CA ASN A 91 -8.35 -4.55 -14.40
C ASN A 91 -7.56 -3.31 -14.82
N MET A 92 -7.69 -2.21 -14.08
CA MET A 92 -7.03 -0.93 -14.39
C MET A 92 -5.91 -0.59 -13.41
N GLY A 93 -6.08 -0.94 -12.14
CA GLY A 93 -5.12 -0.65 -11.08
C GLY A 93 -3.87 -1.50 -11.24
N SER A 94 -2.70 -0.85 -11.33
CA SER A 94 -1.41 -1.51 -11.39
C SER A 94 -0.83 -1.79 -9.99
N LEU A 95 0.12 -2.71 -9.92
CA LEU A 95 0.88 -2.98 -8.70
C LEU A 95 1.49 -1.70 -8.13
N GLY A 96 2.29 -0.97 -8.92
CA GLY A 96 2.92 0.27 -8.49
C GLY A 96 1.92 1.33 -8.03
N GLY A 97 0.84 1.53 -8.79
CA GLY A 97 -0.21 2.49 -8.41
C GLY A 97 -0.94 2.08 -7.12
N ASN A 98 -1.09 0.79 -6.84
CA ASN A 98 -1.69 0.32 -5.59
C ASN A 98 -0.77 0.54 -4.38
N LEU A 99 0.54 0.32 -4.53
CA LEU A 99 1.51 0.57 -3.46
C LEU A 99 1.60 2.05 -3.08
N LEU A 100 1.43 2.94 -4.06
CA LEU A 100 1.55 4.40 -3.91
C LEU A 100 0.21 5.11 -3.67
N GLN A 101 -0.88 4.38 -3.43
CA GLN A 101 -2.18 4.98 -3.20
C GLN A 101 -2.20 5.82 -1.92
N ALA A 102 -2.89 6.96 -1.95
CA ALA A 102 -3.07 7.82 -0.80
C ALA A 102 -3.96 7.19 0.27
N THR A 103 -3.88 7.70 1.50
CA THR A 103 -4.73 7.30 2.61
C THR A 103 -6.22 7.38 2.29
N ARG A 104 -7.03 6.57 2.97
CA ARG A 104 -8.51 6.61 2.93
C ARG A 104 -9.12 7.35 4.10
N CYS A 105 -8.31 8.02 4.91
CA CYS A 105 -8.79 8.89 5.97
C CYS A 105 -9.78 9.92 5.39
N TRP A 106 -11.02 9.92 5.88
CA TRP A 106 -12.05 10.83 5.35
C TRP A 106 -11.76 12.30 5.61
N TYR A 107 -11.07 12.66 6.69
CA TYR A 107 -10.63 14.03 6.91
C TYR A 107 -9.68 14.50 5.81
N TRP A 108 -8.71 13.65 5.43
CA TRP A 108 -7.82 13.92 4.31
C TRP A 108 -8.60 13.99 2.99
N ARG A 109 -9.52 13.03 2.74
CA ARG A 109 -10.33 12.97 1.51
C ARG A 109 -11.34 14.10 1.39
N LEU A 110 -11.78 14.68 2.47
CA LEU A 110 -12.67 15.85 2.50
C LEU A 110 -11.91 17.19 2.50
N GLY A 111 -10.59 17.18 2.38
CA GLY A 111 -9.78 18.39 2.26
C GLY A 111 -9.59 19.16 3.56
N TYR A 112 -9.78 18.51 4.72
CA TYR A 112 -9.49 19.18 6.00
C TYR A 112 -8.02 19.58 6.07
N PRO A 113 -7.68 20.73 6.69
CA PRO A 113 -6.30 21.17 6.89
C PRO A 113 -5.62 20.33 7.97
N CYS A 114 -5.48 19.02 7.69
CA CYS A 114 -4.81 18.09 8.58
C CYS A 114 -3.30 18.11 8.37
N ARG A 115 -2.54 17.43 9.25
CA ARG A 115 -1.07 17.37 9.16
C ARG A 115 -0.54 16.93 7.81
N LEU A 116 -1.18 15.96 7.12
CA LEU A 116 -0.77 15.56 5.76
C LEU A 116 -1.09 16.62 4.68
N HIS A 117 -2.02 17.56 4.95
CA HIS A 117 -2.32 18.71 4.09
C HIS A 117 -1.61 19.99 4.50
N GLY A 118 -0.59 19.92 5.37
CA GLY A 118 0.16 21.08 5.80
C GLY A 118 -0.38 21.77 7.05
N GLY A 119 -1.47 21.29 7.64
CA GLY A 119 -2.03 21.78 8.89
C GLY A 119 -1.23 21.34 10.14
N ASP A 120 -1.70 21.73 11.31
CA ASP A 120 -1.03 21.57 12.59
C ASP A 120 -1.58 20.41 13.45
N ARG A 121 -2.73 19.84 13.09
CA ARG A 121 -3.37 18.76 13.86
C ARG A 121 -3.90 17.61 13.02
N CYS A 122 -4.07 16.46 13.67
CA CYS A 122 -4.78 15.33 13.10
C CYS A 122 -6.24 15.36 13.56
N HIS A 123 -7.16 15.72 12.68
CA HIS A 123 -8.58 15.83 13.01
C HIS A 123 -9.23 14.50 13.43
N ALA A 124 -8.65 13.37 13.01
CA ALA A 124 -9.15 12.06 13.40
C ALA A 124 -8.95 11.77 14.89
N ARG A 125 -7.91 12.32 15.52
CA ARG A 125 -7.63 12.05 16.95
C ARG A 125 -8.71 12.59 17.86
N ASP A 126 -9.27 13.75 17.51
CA ASP A 126 -10.30 14.45 18.31
C ASP A 126 -11.71 14.19 17.79
N GLY A 127 -11.85 13.62 16.60
CA GLY A 127 -13.11 13.38 15.93
C GLY A 127 -13.45 11.89 15.75
N GLU A 128 -14.14 11.56 14.66
CA GLU A 128 -14.48 10.18 14.33
C GLU A 128 -13.25 9.44 13.83
N HIS A 129 -12.89 8.32 14.47
CA HIS A 129 -11.68 7.57 14.16
C HIS A 129 -11.82 6.05 14.19
N ARG A 130 -13.05 5.53 14.18
CA ARG A 130 -13.33 4.10 14.32
C ARG A 130 -12.50 3.19 13.39
N GLU A 131 -12.16 3.66 12.18
CA GLU A 131 -11.43 2.88 11.18
C GLU A 131 -9.93 3.21 11.12
N HIS A 132 -9.47 4.10 11.99
CA HIS A 132 -8.10 4.61 11.97
C HIS A 132 -7.09 3.65 12.62
N ALA A 133 -5.83 4.07 12.62
CA ALA A 133 -4.69 3.28 13.06
C ALA A 133 -4.69 2.98 14.57
N ILE A 134 -4.06 1.86 14.93
CA ILE A 134 -3.79 1.43 16.31
C ILE A 134 -2.29 1.40 16.62
N PHE A 135 -1.44 1.64 15.62
CA PHE A 135 0.01 1.79 15.75
C PHE A 135 0.48 3.08 15.13
N ALA A 136 1.54 3.68 15.69
CA ALA A 136 2.23 4.85 15.17
C ALA A 136 1.26 5.98 14.73
N ASN A 137 0.24 6.23 15.53
CA ASN A 137 -0.86 7.13 15.20
C ASN A 137 -0.72 8.53 15.81
N GLU A 138 0.41 8.86 16.43
CA GLU A 138 0.65 10.09 17.18
C GLU A 138 0.64 11.32 16.26
N PHE A 139 1.34 11.25 15.13
CA PHE A 139 1.38 12.33 14.15
C PHE A 139 0.16 12.26 13.22
N CYS A 140 -0.10 11.11 12.63
CA CYS A 140 -1.20 10.86 11.71
C CYS A 140 -1.90 9.55 12.05
N ALA A 141 -3.17 9.59 12.38
CA ALA A 141 -3.92 8.39 12.72
C ALA A 141 -4.48 7.63 11.50
N SER A 142 -4.12 8.02 10.27
CA SER A 142 -4.60 7.31 9.08
C SER A 142 -4.13 5.86 9.05
N ALA A 143 -4.92 4.99 8.45
CA ALA A 143 -4.54 3.59 8.21
C ALA A 143 -4.16 3.40 6.75
N HIS A 144 -3.03 2.71 6.50
CA HIS A 144 -2.57 2.37 5.15
C HIS A 144 -3.56 1.41 4.48
N PRO A 145 -4.07 1.73 3.29
CA PRO A 145 -5.21 1.01 2.72
C PRO A 145 -4.84 -0.20 1.85
N SER A 146 -3.54 -0.42 1.55
CA SER A 146 -3.12 -1.45 0.59
C SER A 146 -2.98 -2.82 1.25
N ASP A 147 -3.84 -3.76 0.86
CA ASP A 147 -3.72 -5.19 1.14
C ASP A 147 -2.43 -5.76 0.53
N ILE A 148 -2.12 -5.33 -0.69
CA ILE A 148 -0.97 -5.77 -1.49
C ILE A 148 0.34 -5.36 -0.82
N ALA A 149 0.43 -4.16 -0.29
CA ALA A 149 1.62 -3.69 0.41
C ALA A 149 1.96 -4.56 1.63
N ALA A 150 0.96 -4.91 2.45
CA ALA A 150 1.16 -5.82 3.58
C ALA A 150 1.58 -7.23 3.10
N ALA A 151 0.97 -7.74 2.02
CA ALA A 151 1.38 -9.03 1.45
C ALA A 151 2.84 -9.01 0.99
N LEU A 152 3.27 -7.97 0.28
CA LEU A 152 4.64 -7.85 -0.22
C LEU A 152 5.66 -7.68 0.90
N VAL A 153 5.33 -6.96 1.98
CA VAL A 153 6.19 -6.84 3.17
C VAL A 153 6.38 -8.21 3.84
N ALA A 154 5.31 -8.98 4.03
CA ALA A 154 5.40 -10.31 4.60
C ALA A 154 6.17 -11.28 3.69
N LEU A 155 6.01 -11.17 2.38
CA LEU A 155 6.74 -11.96 1.38
C LEU A 155 8.21 -11.55 1.25
N GLY A 156 8.67 -10.47 1.89
CA GLY A 156 10.04 -10.00 1.80
C GLY A 156 10.39 -9.41 0.43
N GLY A 157 9.40 -8.82 -0.25
CA GLY A 157 9.58 -8.24 -1.58
C GLY A 157 10.66 -7.16 -1.63
N ARG A 158 11.42 -7.13 -2.71
CA ARG A 158 12.39 -6.07 -3.05
C ARG A 158 11.86 -5.25 -4.22
N LEU A 159 11.94 -3.96 -4.09
CA LEU A 159 11.50 -3.01 -5.10
C LEU A 159 12.70 -2.48 -5.88
N ARG A 160 12.61 -2.45 -7.22
CA ARG A 160 13.53 -1.74 -8.09
C ARG A 160 12.87 -0.49 -8.68
N THR A 161 13.53 0.63 -8.53
CA THR A 161 13.16 1.90 -9.18
C THR A 161 14.13 2.21 -10.33
N ASN A 162 13.92 3.34 -11.01
CA ASN A 162 14.89 3.86 -11.97
C ASN A 162 16.16 4.41 -11.32
N ARG A 163 16.28 4.42 -9.98
CA ARG A 163 17.41 4.99 -9.24
C ARG A 163 18.07 4.03 -8.26
N ARG A 164 17.31 3.13 -7.65
CA ARG A 164 17.80 2.26 -6.56
C ARG A 164 16.95 1.00 -6.39
N GLU A 165 17.49 0.10 -5.57
CA GLU A 165 16.78 -1.04 -5.02
C GLU A 165 16.59 -0.87 -3.52
N LEU A 166 15.43 -1.30 -3.00
CA LEU A 166 15.10 -1.23 -1.58
C LEU A 166 14.12 -2.35 -1.22
N ALA A 167 14.01 -2.70 0.06
CA ALA A 167 12.93 -3.57 0.50
C ALA A 167 11.58 -2.85 0.35
N VAL A 168 10.49 -3.59 0.08
CA VAL A 168 9.16 -2.97 -0.02
C VAL A 168 8.77 -2.25 1.27
N GLU A 169 9.20 -2.72 2.44
CA GLU A 169 8.95 -2.03 3.72
C GLU A 169 9.64 -0.66 3.79
N GLU A 170 10.81 -0.50 3.14
CA GLU A 170 11.57 0.76 3.08
C GLU A 170 10.97 1.79 2.12
N LEU A 171 10.01 1.37 1.26
CA LEU A 171 9.23 2.30 0.44
C LEU A 171 8.42 3.26 1.30
N TYR A 172 8.04 2.85 2.50
CA TYR A 172 7.14 3.58 3.36
C TYR A 172 7.89 4.24 4.52
N ARG A 173 7.38 5.40 4.91
CA ARG A 173 7.85 6.11 6.10
C ARG A 173 6.67 6.64 6.90
N LEU A 174 6.87 6.74 8.21
CA LEU A 174 5.93 7.45 9.08
C LEU A 174 6.09 8.95 8.84
N PRO A 175 5.00 9.68 8.56
CA PRO A 175 5.06 11.13 8.40
C PRO A 175 5.36 11.80 9.74
N ASP A 176 6.11 12.89 9.71
CA ASP A 176 6.44 13.72 10.85
C ASP A 176 6.37 15.23 10.50
N GLU A 177 6.80 16.11 11.40
CA GLU A 177 6.78 17.56 11.16
C GLU A 177 7.77 18.00 10.08
N GLY A 178 8.89 17.30 9.93
CA GLY A 178 9.93 17.59 8.95
C GLY A 178 9.62 17.09 7.56
N ASP A 179 8.94 15.93 7.47
CA ASP A 179 8.53 15.35 6.20
C ASP A 179 7.17 14.63 6.34
N ARG A 180 6.18 15.17 5.69
CA ARG A 180 4.78 14.72 5.73
C ARG A 180 4.45 13.65 4.69
N SER A 181 5.45 13.22 3.89
CA SER A 181 5.26 12.12 2.93
C SER A 181 5.13 10.78 3.65
N THR A 182 4.40 9.87 3.05
CA THR A 182 4.21 8.49 3.54
C THR A 182 5.05 7.48 2.77
N THR A 183 5.82 7.96 1.79
CA THR A 183 6.75 7.15 0.98
C THR A 183 8.13 7.81 0.92
N THR A 184 9.14 7.00 0.63
CA THR A 184 10.53 7.43 0.49
C THR A 184 10.95 7.70 -0.95
N LEU A 185 10.00 7.62 -1.91
CA LEU A 185 10.30 7.95 -3.30
C LEU A 185 10.59 9.43 -3.45
N GLU A 186 11.62 9.72 -4.24
CA GLU A 186 12.00 11.08 -4.60
C GLU A 186 11.23 11.58 -5.83
N ASP A 187 11.26 12.89 -6.06
CA ASP A 187 10.68 13.49 -7.26
C ASP A 187 11.30 12.90 -8.53
N GLY A 188 10.45 12.40 -9.43
CA GLY A 188 10.86 11.73 -10.66
C GLY A 188 11.41 10.31 -10.46
N GLU A 189 11.35 9.76 -9.25
CA GLU A 189 11.64 8.35 -9.00
C GLU A 189 10.43 7.49 -9.38
N LEU A 190 10.66 6.51 -10.25
CA LEU A 190 9.62 5.63 -10.81
C LEU A 190 9.86 4.19 -10.38
N MET A 191 8.84 3.58 -9.80
CA MET A 191 8.82 2.16 -9.51
C MET A 191 8.75 1.36 -10.80
N LEU A 192 9.65 0.40 -10.99
CA LEU A 192 9.74 -0.43 -12.18
C LEU A 192 9.28 -1.87 -11.93
N GLU A 193 9.79 -2.51 -10.88
CA GLU A 193 9.56 -3.93 -10.62
C GLU A 193 9.59 -4.23 -9.12
N VAL A 194 8.96 -5.36 -8.77
CA VAL A 194 9.08 -5.98 -7.46
C VAL A 194 9.56 -7.42 -7.65
N GLU A 195 10.66 -7.77 -7.01
CA GLU A 195 11.18 -9.13 -6.92
C GLU A 195 10.69 -9.80 -5.64
N LEU A 196 10.26 -11.05 -5.74
CA LEU A 196 9.81 -11.85 -4.61
C LEU A 196 10.76 -13.01 -4.38
N PRO A 197 11.32 -13.15 -3.17
CA PRO A 197 12.05 -14.37 -2.82
C PRO A 197 11.09 -15.57 -2.78
N PRO A 198 11.60 -16.81 -2.99
CA PRO A 198 10.77 -18.00 -2.83
C PRO A 198 10.28 -18.14 -1.39
N VAL A 199 9.02 -18.55 -1.25
CA VAL A 199 8.39 -18.83 0.04
C VAL A 199 7.77 -20.23 0.01
N GLU A 200 7.81 -20.93 1.15
CA GLU A 200 7.23 -22.28 1.28
C GLU A 200 5.71 -22.24 1.42
N ALA A 201 5.22 -21.26 2.19
CA ALA A 201 3.79 -21.05 2.43
C ALA A 201 3.49 -19.57 2.62
N SER A 202 2.30 -19.13 2.22
CA SER A 202 1.85 -17.78 2.50
C SER A 202 0.33 -17.68 2.56
N ALA A 203 -0.17 -16.80 3.41
CA ALA A 203 -1.60 -16.56 3.59
C ALA A 203 -1.90 -15.07 3.74
N TYR A 204 -3.06 -14.65 3.25
CA TYR A 204 -3.62 -13.33 3.51
C TYR A 204 -5.05 -13.45 4.02
N LEU A 205 -5.34 -12.85 5.15
CA LEU A 205 -6.67 -12.79 5.75
C LEU A 205 -7.09 -11.35 5.96
N LYS A 206 -8.36 -11.04 5.70
CA LYS A 206 -8.88 -9.67 5.77
C LYS A 206 -10.24 -9.63 6.47
N ALA A 207 -10.34 -8.80 7.48
CA ALA A 207 -11.62 -8.34 8.00
C ALA A 207 -12.01 -7.01 7.33
N MET A 208 -13.26 -6.91 6.89
CA MET A 208 -13.81 -5.75 6.18
C MET A 208 -15.30 -5.58 6.52
N ASP A 209 -15.82 -4.37 6.38
CA ASP A 209 -17.23 -4.06 6.71
C ASP A 209 -18.24 -4.75 5.79
N ARG A 210 -17.87 -5.02 4.55
CA ARG A 210 -18.69 -5.67 3.55
C ARG A 210 -18.02 -6.94 3.05
N LYS A 211 -18.80 -7.88 2.56
CA LYS A 211 -18.26 -9.14 2.01
C LYS A 211 -17.27 -8.93 0.83
N ARG A 212 -17.34 -7.79 0.14
CA ARG A 212 -16.50 -7.48 -1.01
C ARG A 212 -16.27 -5.97 -1.10
N TRP A 213 -15.15 -5.58 -1.73
CA TRP A 213 -14.85 -4.20 -2.17
C TRP A 213 -14.81 -3.18 -1.04
N SER A 214 -14.22 -3.57 0.07
CA SER A 214 -13.95 -2.70 1.20
C SER A 214 -12.46 -2.67 1.49
N PHE A 215 -11.97 -1.57 2.05
CA PHE A 215 -10.62 -1.49 2.57
C PHE A 215 -10.47 -2.37 3.81
N PRO A 216 -9.23 -2.80 4.17
CA PRO A 216 -9.04 -3.60 5.36
C PRO A 216 -9.38 -2.79 6.62
N GLN A 217 -10.27 -3.31 7.43
CA GLN A 217 -10.36 -2.91 8.83
C GLN A 217 -9.12 -3.42 9.57
N VAL A 218 -8.78 -4.68 9.35
CA VAL A 218 -7.52 -5.33 9.66
C VAL A 218 -7.25 -6.36 8.57
N GLY A 219 -6.11 -6.28 7.91
CA GLY A 219 -5.57 -7.30 7.03
C GLY A 219 -4.32 -7.92 7.66
N VAL A 220 -4.09 -9.20 7.46
CA VAL A 220 -2.89 -9.91 7.94
C VAL A 220 -2.33 -10.75 6.82
N ALA A 221 -1.10 -10.46 6.44
CA ALA A 221 -0.27 -11.30 5.60
C ALA A 221 0.73 -12.06 6.46
N ALA A 222 0.92 -13.35 6.20
CA ALA A 222 1.96 -14.16 6.80
C ALA A 222 2.65 -15.00 5.72
N ALA A 223 3.97 -15.14 5.80
CA ALA A 223 4.75 -15.96 4.89
C ALA A 223 5.83 -16.73 5.64
N ARG A 224 6.01 -18.02 5.31
CA ARG A 224 7.13 -18.86 5.75
C ARG A 224 8.15 -18.88 4.62
N HIS A 225 9.37 -18.43 4.91
CA HIS A 225 10.47 -18.40 3.99
C HIS A 225 11.25 -19.73 4.00
N ALA A 226 12.07 -19.96 2.95
CA ALA A 226 12.84 -21.19 2.80
C ALA A 226 13.86 -21.45 3.93
N ASP A 227 14.25 -20.42 4.69
CA ASP A 227 15.10 -20.53 5.89
C ASP A 227 14.31 -20.90 7.15
N GLY A 228 13.01 -21.15 7.03
CA GLY A 228 12.10 -21.44 8.13
C GLY A 228 11.59 -20.21 8.88
N SER A 229 12.09 -19.01 8.58
CA SER A 229 11.62 -17.78 9.22
C SER A 229 10.18 -17.45 8.80
N VAL A 230 9.42 -16.84 9.70
CA VAL A 230 8.06 -16.39 9.43
C VAL A 230 8.01 -14.87 9.53
N ARG A 231 7.50 -14.22 8.49
CA ARG A 231 7.25 -12.78 8.49
C ARG A 231 5.74 -12.52 8.51
N ILE A 232 5.35 -11.50 9.27
CA ILE A 232 3.94 -11.08 9.41
C ILE A 232 3.86 -9.58 9.15
N ALA A 233 2.89 -9.16 8.34
CA ALA A 233 2.60 -7.75 8.12
C ALA A 233 1.09 -7.49 8.12
N LEU A 234 0.72 -6.32 8.64
CA LEU A 234 -0.65 -5.93 8.86
C LEU A 234 -1.03 -4.75 7.94
N ALA A 235 -2.24 -4.78 7.39
CA ALA A 235 -2.88 -3.67 6.69
C ALA A 235 -4.01 -3.08 7.53
N GLY A 236 -4.29 -1.79 7.38
CA GLY A 236 -5.41 -1.13 8.05
C GLY A 236 -5.17 -0.78 9.52
N VAL A 237 -3.94 -0.89 10.03
CA VAL A 237 -3.62 -0.73 11.47
C VAL A 237 -2.61 0.36 11.79
N ALA A 238 -1.89 0.87 10.80
CA ALA A 238 -0.88 1.92 10.93
C ALA A 238 -0.88 2.81 9.69
N PRO A 239 -0.23 3.99 9.70
CA PRO A 239 -0.09 4.85 8.51
C PRO A 239 0.71 4.21 7.36
N ILE A 240 1.45 3.15 7.66
CA ILE A 240 2.24 2.34 6.73
C ILE A 240 1.84 0.86 6.88
N PRO A 241 2.19 -0.04 5.93
CA PRO A 241 2.12 -1.48 6.16
C PRO A 241 2.93 -1.83 7.41
N TRP A 242 2.34 -2.52 8.37
CA TRP A 242 2.93 -2.68 9.70
C TRP A 242 3.47 -4.09 9.91
N ARG A 243 4.80 -4.24 9.90
CA ARG A 243 5.45 -5.51 10.20
C ARG A 243 5.45 -5.78 11.71
N ILE A 244 5.25 -7.04 12.07
CA ILE A 244 5.37 -7.53 13.45
C ILE A 244 6.21 -8.80 13.47
N ASP A 245 6.96 -9.03 14.56
CA ASP A 245 7.80 -10.22 14.73
C ASP A 245 7.04 -11.40 15.36
N GLY A 246 5.87 -11.14 15.92
CA GLY A 246 5.01 -12.14 16.55
C GLY A 246 3.70 -11.53 17.05
N ILE A 247 2.83 -12.38 17.57
CA ILE A 247 1.50 -11.96 18.07
C ILE A 247 1.60 -11.05 19.30
N GLU A 248 2.66 -11.18 20.07
CA GLU A 248 2.95 -10.40 21.28
C GLU A 248 3.23 -8.93 20.94
N ALA A 249 3.73 -8.64 19.74
CA ALA A 249 3.92 -7.26 19.26
C ALA A 249 2.61 -6.45 19.22
N LEU A 250 1.46 -7.11 19.23
CA LEU A 250 0.16 -6.45 19.34
C LEU A 250 -0.11 -5.83 20.71
N ASP A 251 0.67 -6.16 21.75
CA ASP A 251 0.57 -5.55 23.08
C ASP A 251 1.12 -4.11 23.08
N ALA A 252 1.95 -3.76 22.09
CA ALA A 252 2.44 -2.40 21.90
C ALA A 252 1.47 -1.48 21.16
N ALA A 253 0.27 -1.96 20.82
CA ALA A 253 -0.73 -1.12 20.16
C ALA A 253 -1.20 0.02 21.06
N THR A 254 -1.34 1.19 20.51
CA THR A 254 -1.82 2.43 21.16
C THR A 254 -3.13 2.89 20.52
N PRO A 255 -4.22 2.11 20.64
CA PRO A 255 -5.48 2.43 19.97
C PRO A 255 -6.07 3.74 20.50
N LEU A 256 -6.73 4.47 19.61
CA LEU A 256 -7.64 5.56 20.01
C LEU A 256 -8.93 4.96 20.58
N PRO A 257 -9.71 5.68 21.39
CA PRO A 257 -10.84 5.11 22.13
C PRO A 257 -11.86 4.32 21.31
N ARG A 258 -12.00 4.63 20.00
CA ARG A 258 -12.94 3.94 19.10
C ARG A 258 -12.26 2.95 18.16
N THR A 259 -10.95 2.70 18.29
CA THR A 259 -10.20 1.70 17.50
C THR A 259 -9.76 0.48 18.32
N GLU A 260 -10.04 0.42 19.61
CA GLU A 260 -9.65 -0.65 20.54
C GLU A 260 -10.07 -2.05 20.04
N TRP A 261 -11.23 -2.15 19.41
CA TRP A 261 -11.75 -3.40 18.85
C TRP A 261 -10.86 -4.03 17.76
N LYS A 262 -9.98 -3.25 17.13
CA LYS A 262 -9.04 -3.78 16.13
C LYS A 262 -7.96 -4.67 16.75
N VAL A 263 -7.57 -4.45 18.00
CA VAL A 263 -6.52 -5.23 18.67
C VAL A 263 -6.89 -6.71 18.82
N PRO A 264 -8.04 -7.09 19.45
CA PRO A 264 -8.44 -8.49 19.53
C PRO A 264 -8.74 -9.09 18.15
N LEU A 265 -9.23 -8.31 17.19
CA LEU A 265 -9.44 -8.76 15.83
C LEU A 265 -8.11 -9.08 15.14
N ALA A 266 -7.11 -8.19 15.21
CA ALA A 266 -5.77 -8.41 14.67
C ALA A 266 -5.14 -9.68 15.28
N ARG A 267 -5.24 -9.86 16.59
CA ARG A 267 -4.75 -11.04 17.30
C ARG A 267 -5.38 -12.33 16.79
N THR A 268 -6.69 -12.31 16.52
CA THR A 268 -7.41 -13.46 15.97
C THR A 268 -6.97 -13.75 14.53
N LEU A 269 -6.82 -12.72 13.69
CA LEU A 269 -6.41 -12.90 12.30
C LEU A 269 -4.94 -13.36 12.20
N VAL A 270 -4.04 -12.87 13.06
CA VAL A 270 -2.64 -13.33 13.11
C VAL A 270 -2.58 -14.82 13.44
N ARG A 271 -3.29 -15.28 14.49
CA ARG A 271 -3.34 -16.71 14.81
C ARG A 271 -3.85 -17.56 13.64
N ARG A 272 -4.91 -17.11 12.96
CA ARG A 272 -5.44 -17.82 11.79
C ARG A 272 -4.50 -17.81 10.60
N ALA A 273 -3.82 -16.69 10.33
CA ALA A 273 -2.84 -16.59 9.25
C ALA A 273 -1.64 -17.51 9.49
N LEU A 274 -1.13 -17.56 10.73
CA LEU A 274 -0.07 -18.48 11.11
C LEU A 274 -0.50 -19.96 11.00
N ALA A 275 -1.71 -20.29 11.45
CA ALA A 275 -2.25 -21.63 11.30
C ALA A 275 -2.45 -22.06 9.82
N ALA A 276 -2.67 -21.11 8.93
CA ALA A 276 -2.79 -21.38 7.49
C ALA A 276 -1.45 -21.63 6.77
N LEU A 277 -0.33 -21.43 7.47
CA LEU A 277 1.00 -21.78 6.92
C LEU A 277 1.36 -23.26 7.12
N GLY A 278 0.59 -24.02 7.88
CA GLY A 278 0.81 -25.44 8.18
C GLY A 278 1.61 -25.65 9.47
#